data_0517cf25c7a742d1bc41780af4ae4bae
#
_entry.id   0517cf25c7a742d1bc41780af4ae4bae
#
_cell.length_a   1.000
_cell.length_b   1.000
_cell.length_c   1.000
_cell.angle_alpha   90.00
_cell.angle_beta   90.00
_cell.angle_gamma   90.00
#
_symmetry.space_group_name_H-M   'P 1'
#
loop_
_entity.id
_entity.type
_entity.pdbx_description
1 polymer ?
#
loop_
_entity_poly.entity_id
_entity_poly.type
_entity_poly.pdbx_seq_one_letter_code
_entity_poly.pdbx_strand_id
1 'polypeptide(L)'
;MFSSFDNNAFLKAIEEKDFVRLKVNTRSAILNDPTFSGHEVDDVLAVLRARVPEIFEEETTLSYEERLDQSKWDRPYFTKLTLWFEENFAESRIPYIKKVGKEVYKDLLKPQENPKNPPKAPAQKQSLKAGAPLAGIAAGIAALVLIVLALVRLLGK
;
A
#
# COMPACT_ATOMS: atom_id res chain seq x y z
N MET A 1 2.08 -9.47 8.62
CA MET A 1 2.40 -10.15 7.34
C MET A 1 2.49 -9.05 6.30
N PHE A 2 3.59 -9.00 5.57
CA PHE A 2 3.87 -7.93 4.60
C PHE A 2 3.13 -8.17 3.29
N SER A 3 2.72 -7.11 2.61
CA SER A 3 1.97 -7.16 1.34
C SER A 3 2.85 -6.92 0.12
N SER A 4 4.02 -6.32 0.33
CA SER A 4 4.92 -5.87 -0.75
C SER A 4 5.81 -6.96 -1.32
N PHE A 5 5.91 -8.13 -0.64
CA PHE A 5 6.79 -9.23 -1.04
C PHE A 5 6.40 -10.57 -0.40
N ASP A 6 7.05 -11.66 -0.83
CA ASP A 6 6.86 -13.00 -0.26
C ASP A 6 7.45 -13.08 1.15
N ASN A 7 6.58 -13.29 2.15
CA ASN A 7 6.97 -13.36 3.55
C ASN A 7 7.85 -14.57 3.88
N ASN A 8 7.65 -15.72 3.23
CA ASN A 8 8.47 -16.90 3.46
C ASN A 8 9.87 -16.69 2.90
N ALA A 9 9.97 -16.09 1.71
CA ALA A 9 11.25 -15.74 1.12
C ALA A 9 11.99 -14.68 1.96
N PHE A 10 11.27 -13.73 2.57
CA PHE A 10 11.84 -12.72 3.46
C PHE A 10 12.38 -13.34 4.75
N LEU A 11 11.61 -14.22 5.41
CA LEU A 11 12.06 -14.91 6.62
C LEU A 11 13.28 -15.80 6.35
N LYS A 12 13.28 -16.51 5.22
CA LYS A 12 14.43 -17.30 4.78
C LYS A 12 15.67 -16.41 4.54
N ALA A 13 15.51 -15.25 3.91
CA ALA A 13 16.60 -14.31 3.70
C ALA A 13 17.19 -13.77 5.03
N ILE A 14 16.35 -13.62 6.08
CA ILE A 14 16.82 -13.28 7.44
C ILE A 14 17.70 -14.42 7.99
N GLU A 15 17.23 -15.68 7.89
CA GLU A 15 17.96 -16.85 8.42
C GLU A 15 19.29 -17.07 7.68
N GLU A 16 19.29 -16.86 6.37
CA GLU A 16 20.48 -17.02 5.51
C GLU A 16 21.38 -15.78 5.49
N LYS A 17 20.96 -14.66 6.12
CA LYS A 17 21.62 -13.33 6.07
C LYS A 17 21.84 -12.86 4.64
N ASP A 18 20.85 -13.12 3.75
CA ASP A 18 20.84 -12.62 2.37
C ASP A 18 20.49 -11.12 2.37
N PHE A 19 21.49 -10.29 2.70
CA PHE A 19 21.33 -8.86 2.81
C PHE A 19 20.90 -8.20 1.49
N VAL A 20 21.30 -8.75 0.34
CA VAL A 20 20.87 -8.23 -0.96
C VAL A 20 19.35 -8.36 -1.09
N ARG A 21 18.81 -9.52 -0.82
CA ARG A 21 17.37 -9.76 -0.87
C ARG A 21 16.60 -8.93 0.15
N LEU A 22 17.13 -8.80 1.37
CA LEU A 22 16.50 -7.99 2.44
C LEU A 22 16.45 -6.51 2.07
N LYS A 23 17.51 -5.94 1.50
CA LYS A 23 17.56 -4.56 1.00
C LYS A 23 16.55 -4.35 -0.13
N VAL A 24 16.47 -5.25 -1.12
CA VAL A 24 15.48 -5.21 -2.22
C VAL A 24 14.05 -5.29 -1.69
N ASN A 25 13.77 -6.18 -0.73
CA ASN A 25 12.42 -6.29 -0.14
C ASN A 25 12.03 -5.02 0.61
N THR A 26 12.95 -4.41 1.37
CA THR A 26 12.70 -3.15 2.07
C THR A 26 12.43 -2.01 1.10
N ARG A 27 13.20 -1.92 0.01
CA ARG A 27 12.94 -0.96 -1.06
C ARG A 27 11.58 -1.19 -1.71
N SER A 28 11.18 -2.45 -1.93
CA SER A 28 9.85 -2.78 -2.46
C SER A 28 8.74 -2.29 -1.54
N ALA A 29 8.88 -2.46 -0.21
CA ALA A 29 7.94 -1.91 0.76
C ALA A 29 7.84 -0.37 0.66
N ILE A 30 8.97 0.33 0.54
CA ILE A 30 9.00 1.79 0.38
C ILE A 30 8.31 2.24 -0.92
N LEU A 31 8.51 1.52 -2.03
CA LEU A 31 7.89 1.85 -3.31
C LEU A 31 6.38 1.59 -3.32
N ASN A 32 5.91 0.59 -2.57
CA ASN A 32 4.48 0.27 -2.44
C ASN A 32 3.74 1.21 -1.48
N ASP A 33 4.42 1.71 -0.43
CA ASP A 33 3.89 2.73 0.47
C ASP A 33 4.85 3.93 0.56
N PRO A 34 4.94 4.74 -0.50
CA PRO A 34 5.89 5.86 -0.57
C PRO A 34 5.58 6.97 0.45
N THR A 35 4.39 6.98 1.02
CA THR A 35 3.99 7.94 2.05
C THR A 35 4.23 7.42 3.48
N PHE A 36 4.56 6.15 3.64
CA PHE A 36 4.69 5.46 4.92
C PHE A 36 3.41 5.51 5.76
N SER A 37 2.24 5.50 5.10
CA SER A 37 0.94 5.57 5.77
C SER A 37 0.43 4.21 6.24
N GLY A 38 0.89 3.12 5.62
CA GLY A 38 0.48 1.74 5.90
C GLY A 38 1.28 1.04 6.99
N HIS A 39 2.29 1.69 7.59
CA HIS A 39 3.20 1.14 8.61
C HIS A 39 4.06 -0.05 8.16
N GLU A 40 3.87 -0.62 6.97
CA GLU A 40 4.60 -1.81 6.52
C GLU A 40 6.12 -1.58 6.49
N VAL A 41 6.57 -0.40 6.06
CA VAL A 41 8.00 -0.05 6.06
C VAL A 41 8.57 0.01 7.47
N ASP A 42 7.84 0.64 8.40
CA ASP A 42 8.25 0.74 9.81
C ASP A 42 8.35 -0.66 10.44
N ASP A 43 7.41 -1.56 10.13
CA ASP A 43 7.40 -2.95 10.60
C ASP A 43 8.56 -3.76 10.02
N VAL A 44 8.84 -3.65 8.71
CA VAL A 44 9.99 -4.28 8.06
C VAL A 44 11.30 -3.85 8.74
N LEU A 45 11.49 -2.54 8.93
CA LEU A 45 12.68 -2.01 9.59
C LEU A 45 12.80 -2.50 11.05
N ALA A 46 11.67 -2.61 11.77
CA ALA A 46 11.66 -3.14 13.13
C ALA A 46 12.11 -4.60 13.18
N VAL A 47 11.63 -5.43 12.25
CA VAL A 47 12.07 -6.84 12.14
C VAL A 47 13.56 -6.94 11.81
N LEU A 48 14.07 -6.12 10.88
CA LEU A 48 15.48 -6.13 10.52
C LEU A 48 16.37 -5.71 11.69
N ARG A 49 16.00 -4.64 12.43
CA ARG A 49 16.73 -4.22 13.64
C ARG A 49 16.82 -5.33 14.70
N ALA A 50 15.72 -6.09 14.85
CA ALA A 50 15.65 -7.15 15.86
C ALA A 50 16.39 -8.43 15.46
N ARG A 51 16.42 -8.76 14.16
CA ARG A 51 16.88 -10.07 13.68
C ARG A 51 18.24 -10.05 12.99
N VAL A 52 18.57 -8.97 12.30
CA VAL A 52 19.79 -8.80 11.50
C VAL A 52 20.28 -7.35 11.54
N PRO A 53 20.57 -6.80 12.74
CA PRO A 53 20.98 -5.39 12.89
C PRO A 53 22.22 -5.01 12.09
N GLU A 54 23.07 -5.97 11.79
CA GLU A 54 24.28 -5.80 10.99
C GLU A 54 24.04 -5.45 9.51
N ILE A 55 22.77 -5.50 9.03
CA ILE A 55 22.41 -5.04 7.69
C ILE A 55 22.50 -3.52 7.56
N PHE A 56 22.35 -2.80 8.70
CA PHE A 56 22.38 -1.34 8.68
C PHE A 56 23.83 -0.83 8.64
N GLU A 57 24.03 0.15 7.79
CA GLU A 57 25.35 0.77 7.53
C GLU A 57 25.38 2.20 8.09
N GLU A 58 26.58 2.73 8.28
CA GLU A 58 26.74 4.18 8.47
C GLU A 58 26.43 4.91 7.16
N GLU A 59 25.76 6.08 7.26
CA GLU A 59 25.45 6.88 6.08
C GLU A 59 26.73 7.41 5.43
N THR A 60 26.93 7.09 4.17
CA THR A 60 27.98 7.61 3.32
C THR A 60 27.39 8.33 2.13
N THR A 61 27.97 9.46 1.75
CA THR A 61 27.55 10.18 0.54
C THR A 61 28.07 9.44 -0.69
N LEU A 62 27.16 8.95 -1.53
CA LEU A 62 27.51 8.34 -2.79
C LEU A 62 27.97 9.43 -3.79
N SER A 63 28.97 9.15 -4.61
CA SER A 63 29.60 10.15 -5.50
C SER A 63 28.65 10.75 -6.55
N TYR A 64 27.55 10.06 -6.84
CA TYR A 64 26.48 10.46 -7.77
C TYR A 64 25.18 10.87 -7.06
N GLU A 65 25.20 10.93 -5.72
CA GLU A 65 24.04 11.38 -4.93
C GLU A 65 23.95 12.91 -4.96
N GLU A 66 22.78 13.42 -5.39
CA GLU A 66 22.47 14.83 -5.38
C GLU A 66 21.19 15.07 -4.57
N ARG A 67 21.28 15.84 -3.49
CA ARG A 67 20.10 16.27 -2.73
C ARG A 67 19.48 17.48 -3.40
N LEU A 68 18.29 17.27 -3.99
CA LEU A 68 17.55 18.32 -4.69
C LEU A 68 16.74 19.18 -3.71
N ASP A 69 16.54 20.44 -4.10
CA ASP A 69 15.57 21.32 -3.45
C ASP A 69 14.15 20.78 -3.59
N GLN A 70 13.29 21.09 -2.63
CA GLN A 70 11.91 20.59 -2.58
C GLN A 70 11.11 20.91 -3.85
N SER A 71 11.37 22.04 -4.50
CA SER A 71 10.73 22.46 -5.75
C SER A 71 11.02 21.53 -6.95
N LYS A 72 12.05 20.69 -6.83
CA LYS A 72 12.49 19.74 -7.87
C LYS A 72 12.14 18.29 -7.51
N TRP A 73 11.43 18.06 -6.40
CA TRP A 73 11.07 16.72 -6.00
C TRP A 73 9.96 16.17 -6.90
N ASP A 74 10.24 15.03 -7.50
CA ASP A 74 9.33 14.29 -8.38
C ASP A 74 9.43 12.78 -8.13
N ARG A 75 8.60 11.99 -8.80
CA ARG A 75 8.60 10.54 -8.68
C ARG A 75 9.92 9.89 -9.11
N PRO A 76 10.56 10.31 -10.21
CA PRO A 76 11.91 9.85 -10.57
C PRO A 76 12.95 10.12 -9.49
N TYR A 77 12.94 11.30 -8.86
CA TYR A 77 13.85 11.60 -7.76
C TYR A 77 13.60 10.70 -6.54
N PHE A 78 12.34 10.51 -6.16
CA PHE A 78 11.99 9.57 -5.08
C PHE A 78 12.52 8.15 -5.37
N THR A 79 12.37 7.66 -6.60
CA THR A 79 12.90 6.35 -7.00
C THR A 79 14.43 6.29 -6.87
N LYS A 80 15.15 7.37 -7.22
CA LYS A 80 16.61 7.45 -7.01
C LYS A 80 16.97 7.36 -5.53
N LEU A 81 16.25 8.08 -4.66
CA LEU A 81 16.48 8.01 -3.21
C LEU A 81 16.34 6.59 -2.66
N THR A 82 15.36 5.82 -3.15
CA THR A 82 15.20 4.42 -2.73
C THR A 82 16.30 3.51 -3.25
N LEU A 83 16.88 3.78 -4.41
CA LEU A 83 18.07 3.08 -4.93
C LEU A 83 19.31 3.41 -4.09
N TRP A 84 19.53 4.67 -3.78
CA TRP A 84 20.67 5.08 -2.94
C TRP A 84 20.57 4.49 -1.53
N PHE A 85 19.34 4.35 -0.99
CA PHE A 85 19.11 3.65 0.26
C PHE A 85 19.44 2.15 0.15
N GLU A 86 19.09 1.49 -0.96
CA GLU A 86 19.43 0.08 -1.19
C GLU A 86 20.96 -0.13 -1.28
N GLU A 87 21.69 0.81 -1.90
CA GLU A 87 23.14 0.74 -2.03
C GLU A 87 23.87 1.01 -0.71
N ASN A 88 23.50 2.08 0.00
CA ASN A 88 24.00 2.37 1.35
C ASN A 88 22.82 2.33 2.32
N PHE A 89 22.63 1.17 2.95
CA PHE A 89 21.47 0.84 3.77
C PHE A 89 21.54 1.51 5.14
N ALA A 90 21.62 2.83 5.15
CA ALA A 90 21.73 3.65 6.34
C ALA A 90 20.34 4.09 6.81
N GLU A 91 19.99 3.74 8.05
CA GLU A 91 18.68 4.06 8.64
C GLU A 91 18.42 5.58 8.72
N SER A 92 19.47 6.37 8.88
CA SER A 92 19.41 7.85 8.88
C SER A 92 18.85 8.47 7.60
N ARG A 93 18.81 7.71 6.48
CA ARG A 93 18.21 8.15 5.20
C ARG A 93 16.69 8.09 5.20
N ILE A 94 16.09 7.23 6.02
CA ILE A 94 14.64 6.97 6.05
C ILE A 94 13.81 8.23 6.30
N PRO A 95 14.13 9.11 7.27
CA PRO A 95 13.35 10.34 7.49
C PRO A 95 13.29 11.24 6.27
N TYR A 96 14.38 11.34 5.49
CA TYR A 96 14.41 12.14 4.28
C TYR A 96 13.59 11.50 3.15
N ILE A 97 13.71 10.20 2.93
CA ILE A 97 12.90 9.45 1.96
C ILE A 97 11.42 9.61 2.28
N LYS A 98 11.03 9.44 3.54
CA LYS A 98 9.65 9.62 4.02
C LYS A 98 9.13 11.04 3.77
N LYS A 99 9.96 12.07 3.98
CA LYS A 99 9.61 13.47 3.71
C LYS A 99 9.35 13.70 2.23
N VAL A 100 10.26 13.24 1.36
CA VAL A 100 10.12 13.38 -0.10
C VAL A 100 8.91 12.58 -0.60
N GLY A 101 8.73 11.34 -0.13
CA GLY A 101 7.60 10.50 -0.50
C GLY A 101 6.26 11.13 -0.18
N LYS A 102 6.09 11.69 1.02
CA LYS A 102 4.86 12.40 1.43
C LYS A 102 4.56 13.61 0.55
N GLU A 103 5.56 14.33 0.11
CA GLU A 103 5.34 15.48 -0.78
C GLU A 103 5.01 15.05 -2.19
N VAL A 104 5.79 14.12 -2.75
CA VAL A 104 5.67 13.67 -4.15
C VAL A 104 4.38 12.88 -4.38
N TYR A 105 3.92 12.13 -3.38
CA TYR A 105 2.72 11.28 -3.43
C TYR A 105 1.59 11.79 -2.55
N LYS A 106 1.52 13.09 -2.30
CA LYS A 106 0.46 13.72 -1.48
C LYS A 106 -0.96 13.48 -1.98
N ASP A 107 -1.12 13.17 -3.26
CA ASP A 107 -2.37 12.74 -3.87
C ASP A 107 -2.90 11.43 -3.27
N LEU A 108 -2.02 10.52 -2.85
CA LEU A 108 -2.39 9.27 -2.19
C LEU A 108 -2.85 9.46 -0.74
N LEU A 109 -2.49 10.58 -0.11
CA LEU A 109 -2.88 10.90 1.26
C LEU A 109 -4.27 11.54 1.36
N LYS A 110 -4.86 11.98 0.23
CA LYS A 110 -6.22 12.52 0.21
C LYS A 110 -7.20 11.39 0.43
N PRO A 111 -8.23 11.56 1.30
CA PRO A 111 -9.33 10.61 1.37
C PRO A 111 -9.89 10.44 -0.04
N GLN A 112 -9.99 9.21 -0.52
CA GLN A 112 -10.73 8.95 -1.75
C GLN A 112 -12.17 9.39 -1.47
N GLU A 113 -12.59 10.50 -2.06
CA GLU A 113 -14.00 10.87 -2.09
C GLU A 113 -14.74 9.70 -2.77
N ASN A 114 -15.49 8.99 -1.94
CA ASN A 114 -16.26 7.84 -2.37
C ASN A 114 -17.25 8.31 -3.45
N PRO A 115 -17.17 7.87 -4.72
CA PRO A 115 -18.08 8.34 -5.77
C PRO A 115 -19.51 7.79 -5.62
N LYS A 116 -19.94 7.47 -4.39
CA LYS A 116 -21.27 6.95 -4.06
C LYS A 116 -22.23 8.04 -3.56
N ASN A 117 -22.20 9.23 -4.14
CA ASN A 117 -23.36 10.12 -4.15
C ASN A 117 -23.52 10.68 -5.57
N PRO A 118 -24.37 10.09 -6.41
CA PRO A 118 -24.81 10.79 -7.61
C PRO A 118 -25.45 12.11 -7.17
N PRO A 119 -25.20 13.23 -7.89
CA PRO A 119 -25.80 14.52 -7.55
C PRO A 119 -27.32 14.34 -7.51
N LYS A 120 -27.95 14.72 -6.40
CA LYS A 120 -29.40 14.78 -6.28
C LYS A 120 -29.90 15.65 -7.42
N ALA A 121 -30.55 15.02 -8.42
CA ALA A 121 -31.30 15.72 -9.44
C ALA A 121 -32.36 16.63 -8.77
N PRO A 122 -32.58 17.84 -9.29
CA PRO A 122 -33.56 18.76 -8.73
C PRO A 122 -34.93 18.10 -8.78
N ALA A 123 -35.63 18.12 -7.65
CA ALA A 123 -36.94 17.53 -7.49
C ALA A 123 -37.93 18.20 -8.46
N GLN A 124 -38.24 17.55 -9.57
CA GLN A 124 -39.40 17.86 -10.39
C GLN A 124 -40.65 17.40 -9.62
N LYS A 125 -41.43 18.38 -9.17
CA LYS A 125 -42.80 18.19 -8.69
C LYS A 125 -43.63 17.66 -9.86
N GLN A 126 -43.89 16.35 -9.92
CA GLN A 126 -44.94 15.79 -10.75
C GLN A 126 -46.11 15.39 -9.86
N SER A 127 -47.26 15.99 -10.19
CA SER A 127 -48.55 15.81 -9.55
C SER A 127 -49.04 14.36 -9.65
N LEU A 128 -49.62 13.88 -8.57
CA LEU A 128 -50.35 12.65 -8.42
C LEU A 128 -51.46 12.49 -9.47
N LYS A 129 -51.46 11.35 -10.19
CA LYS A 129 -52.70 10.70 -10.62
C LYS A 129 -52.64 9.23 -10.22
N ALA A 130 -53.66 8.83 -9.53
CA ALA A 130 -53.90 7.51 -8.96
C ALA A 130 -54.05 6.43 -10.02
N GLY A 131 -53.61 5.20 -9.74
CA GLY A 131 -54.07 4.02 -10.44
C GLY A 131 -53.10 2.84 -10.49
N ALA A 132 -53.51 1.82 -9.73
CA ALA A 132 -53.21 0.39 -9.87
C ALA A 132 -51.89 -0.20 -9.24
N PRO A 133 -52.03 -1.40 -8.63
CA PRO A 133 -50.97 -2.07 -7.85
C PRO A 133 -50.16 -3.01 -8.73
N LEU A 134 -48.86 -3.08 -8.53
CA LEU A 134 -48.01 -4.17 -9.01
C LEU A 134 -47.15 -4.73 -7.89
N ALA A 135 -47.56 -5.89 -7.44
CA ALA A 135 -46.80 -6.80 -6.63
C ALA A 135 -45.64 -7.39 -7.47
N GLY A 136 -44.53 -7.70 -6.80
CA GLY A 136 -43.52 -8.59 -7.30
C GLY A 136 -42.21 -7.91 -7.73
N ILE A 137 -41.20 -8.01 -6.89
CA ILE A 137 -39.80 -8.41 -7.15
C ILE A 137 -39.07 -8.31 -5.78
N ALA A 138 -39.22 -9.35 -4.98
CA ALA A 138 -38.37 -9.59 -3.79
C ALA A 138 -37.97 -11.09 -3.78
N ALA A 139 -37.23 -11.55 -4.81
CA ALA A 139 -36.82 -12.94 -4.91
C ALA A 139 -35.47 -13.12 -5.63
N GLY A 140 -34.50 -12.23 -5.38
CA GLY A 140 -33.19 -12.33 -6.05
C GLY A 140 -31.96 -12.57 -5.16
N ILE A 141 -32.06 -12.35 -3.86
CA ILE A 141 -30.86 -12.38 -2.99
C ILE A 141 -30.73 -13.66 -2.14
N ALA A 142 -31.81 -14.42 -1.93
CA ALA A 142 -31.78 -15.66 -1.13
C ALA A 142 -31.15 -16.87 -1.85
N ALA A 143 -31.09 -16.87 -3.19
CA ALA A 143 -30.58 -18.01 -3.95
C ALA A 143 -29.03 -18.11 -3.97
N LEU A 144 -28.33 -16.99 -3.84
CA LEU A 144 -26.84 -16.97 -3.90
C LEU A 144 -26.20 -17.47 -2.61
N VAL A 145 -26.81 -17.27 -1.46
CA VAL A 145 -26.29 -17.71 -0.16
C VAL A 145 -26.41 -19.22 0.01
N LEU A 146 -27.44 -19.84 -0.55
CA LEU A 146 -27.63 -21.29 -0.47
C LEU A 146 -26.67 -22.09 -1.36
N ILE A 147 -26.23 -21.52 -2.48
CA ILE A 147 -25.25 -22.16 -3.37
C ILE A 147 -23.86 -22.20 -2.74
N VAL A 148 -23.46 -21.15 -2.05
CA VAL A 148 -22.15 -21.09 -1.36
C VAL A 148 -22.09 -22.08 -0.19
N LEU A 149 -23.16 -22.22 0.58
CA LEU A 149 -23.25 -23.19 1.69
C LEU A 149 -23.27 -24.65 1.22
N ALA A 150 -23.84 -24.93 0.05
CA ALA A 150 -23.85 -26.28 -0.53
C ALA A 150 -22.44 -26.67 -1.03
N LEU A 151 -21.70 -25.75 -1.63
CA LEU A 151 -20.33 -26.00 -2.12
C LEU A 151 -19.33 -26.25 -0.97
N VAL A 152 -19.45 -25.55 0.15
CA VAL A 152 -18.58 -25.75 1.32
C VAL A 152 -18.84 -27.14 1.96
N ARG A 153 -20.05 -27.67 1.93
CA ARG A 153 -20.36 -29.02 2.45
C ARG A 153 -19.93 -30.16 1.52
N LEU A 154 -19.76 -29.91 0.24
CA LEU A 154 -19.32 -30.93 -0.72
C LEU A 154 -17.81 -31.10 -0.79
N LEU A 155 -17.06 -30.05 -0.46
CA LEU A 155 -15.57 -30.04 -0.47
C LEU A 155 -14.94 -30.39 0.88
N GLY A 156 -15.74 -30.58 1.91
CA GLY A 156 -15.30 -30.91 3.31
C GLY A 156 -15.46 -32.36 3.73
N LYS A 157 -15.52 -33.30 2.77
CA LYS A 157 -15.48 -34.75 3.08
C LYS A 157 -14.27 -35.41 2.47
#